data_396791d79790843a5db6ed0e7219824a
#
_entry.id   396791d79790843a5db6ed0e7219824a
#
_cell.length_a   1.000
_cell.length_b   1.000
_cell.length_c   1.000
_cell.angle_alpha   90.00
_cell.angle_beta   90.00
_cell.angle_gamma   90.00
#
_symmetry.space_group_name_H-M   'P 1'
#
loop_
_entity.id
_entity.type
_entity.pdbx_description
1 polymer ?
#
loop_
_entity_poly.entity_id
_entity_poly.type
_entity_poly.pdbx_seq_one_letter_code
_entity_poly.pdbx_strand_id
1 'polypeptide(L)'
;MLLAVGCAGASGGAPKPGASETVRPAEPLPMESAARAATWTGTDHKTHPLRLKPTRLALGHPSDLAHIRLDDDLKGMVPYYLTVSYTNTGKETADNLYPERNFTVSGTDGQAGEQVSLFRSNPLATGSGLPPECQEAGKAKLAPGETTAVCQIFMLPKGQKPSIVSYKDDGGDTLLWQIAGTQTGAAGVLPAHKPADAVTTDSDRRTATVLATPKSVRTGSLADLSRFDLSAEQKKLVPYYVTVEYRNTGTYDLLPSLNDNLVLTSASGQQVRKMLLLDIGGPGVPQCPDAVPDKMVKPGASVTECTIHMLPKGDPPASLTFQGDGDGARPVTWRATADPGA
;
A
#
# COMPACT_ATOMS: atom_id res chain seq x y z
N MET A 1 -39.09 -9.40 68.48
CA MET A 1 -37.74 -9.15 67.93
C MET A 1 -37.73 -9.57 66.49
N LEU A 2 -38.12 -8.65 65.64
CA LEU A 2 -38.20 -8.87 64.14
C LEU A 2 -36.92 -8.36 63.52
N LEU A 3 -36.24 -9.22 62.78
CA LEU A 3 -35.12 -8.88 61.89
C LEU A 3 -35.64 -8.75 60.45
N ALA A 4 -35.57 -7.53 59.89
CA ALA A 4 -35.87 -7.26 58.50
C ALA A 4 -34.59 -7.44 57.67
N VAL A 5 -34.65 -8.34 56.66
CA VAL A 5 -33.60 -8.54 55.69
C VAL A 5 -33.92 -7.66 54.46
N GLY A 6 -33.08 -6.64 54.22
CA GLY A 6 -33.17 -5.78 53.07
C GLY A 6 -32.53 -6.41 51.83
N CYS A 7 -33.28 -6.61 50.77
CA CYS A 7 -32.77 -6.96 49.44
C CYS A 7 -32.20 -5.70 48.77
N ALA A 8 -30.90 -5.66 48.56
CA ALA A 8 -30.26 -4.68 47.70
C ALA A 8 -30.41 -5.12 46.21
N GLY A 9 -31.20 -4.35 45.46
CA GLY A 9 -31.33 -4.50 44.01
C GLY A 9 -30.06 -4.04 43.29
N ALA A 10 -29.39 -4.96 42.61
CA ALA A 10 -28.33 -4.64 41.68
C ALA A 10 -28.95 -4.11 40.38
N SER A 11 -28.84 -2.81 40.16
CA SER A 11 -29.14 -2.18 38.88
C SER A 11 -28.03 -2.55 37.89
N GLY A 12 -28.31 -3.49 37.01
CA GLY A 12 -27.47 -3.81 35.85
C GLY A 12 -27.42 -2.63 34.87
N GLY A 13 -26.34 -1.88 34.91
CA GLY A 13 -26.02 -0.89 33.90
C GLY A 13 -25.70 -1.60 32.60
N ALA A 14 -26.47 -1.34 31.57
CA ALA A 14 -26.14 -1.77 30.21
C ALA A 14 -24.76 -1.23 29.80
N PRO A 15 -23.91 -2.02 29.13
CA PRO A 15 -22.64 -1.55 28.67
C PRO A 15 -22.88 -0.40 27.67
N LYS A 16 -22.29 0.77 27.93
CA LYS A 16 -22.20 1.86 26.96
C LYS A 16 -21.56 1.29 25.68
N PRO A 17 -22.10 1.61 24.48
CA PRO A 17 -21.40 1.29 23.25
C PRO A 17 -20.03 1.96 23.31
N GLY A 18 -18.98 1.14 23.25
CA GLY A 18 -17.61 1.61 23.21
C GLY A 18 -17.46 2.60 22.08
N ALA A 19 -16.85 3.75 22.36
CA ALA A 19 -16.41 4.68 21.33
C ALA A 19 -15.55 3.87 20.36
N SER A 20 -15.94 3.85 19.08
CA SER A 20 -15.12 3.28 18.01
C SER A 20 -13.77 3.97 18.10
N GLU A 21 -12.74 3.24 18.49
CA GLU A 21 -11.36 3.72 18.37
C GLU A 21 -11.15 4.05 16.89
N THR A 22 -10.94 5.32 16.62
CA THR A 22 -10.51 5.79 15.30
C THR A 22 -9.15 5.16 15.06
N VAL A 23 -9.11 4.14 14.20
CA VAL A 23 -7.84 3.49 13.79
C VAL A 23 -7.02 4.58 13.10
N ARG A 24 -5.99 5.07 13.80
CA ARG A 24 -5.04 6.01 13.21
C ARG A 24 -4.24 5.27 12.14
N PRO A 25 -3.97 5.92 10.99
CA PRO A 25 -2.99 5.40 10.04
C PRO A 25 -1.69 5.05 10.79
N ALA A 26 -1.07 3.92 10.45
CA ALA A 26 0.17 3.50 11.08
C ALA A 26 1.22 4.62 10.93
N GLU A 27 1.69 5.16 12.05
CA GLU A 27 2.80 6.12 12.02
C GLU A 27 4.11 5.37 11.86
N PRO A 28 5.02 5.84 10.98
CA PRO A 28 6.32 5.22 10.83
C PRO A 28 7.12 5.33 12.11
N LEU A 29 7.74 4.22 12.52
CA LEU A 29 8.72 4.21 13.61
C LEU A 29 10.13 4.31 13.03
N PRO A 30 11.10 4.90 13.75
CA PRO A 30 12.51 4.83 13.36
C PRO A 30 12.97 3.37 13.16
N MET A 31 13.89 3.12 12.22
CA MET A 31 14.43 1.77 11.99
C MET A 31 15.08 1.16 13.22
N GLU A 32 15.64 1.98 14.10
CA GLU A 32 16.23 1.56 15.38
C GLU A 32 15.18 1.15 16.42
N SER A 33 13.90 1.38 16.14
CA SER A 33 12.83 1.02 17.07
C SER A 33 12.76 -0.49 17.34
N ALA A 34 12.03 -0.85 18.39
CA ALA A 34 11.82 -2.25 18.77
C ALA A 34 11.15 -3.05 17.62
N ALA A 35 11.40 -4.36 17.61
CA ALA A 35 10.74 -5.28 16.69
C ALA A 35 9.22 -5.25 16.90
N ARG A 36 8.44 -5.33 15.81
CA ARG A 36 6.98 -5.25 15.79
C ARG A 36 6.34 -6.61 15.54
N ALA A 37 5.20 -6.83 16.18
CA ALA A 37 4.38 -8.00 15.91
C ALA A 37 3.77 -7.88 14.50
N ALA A 38 3.74 -9.00 13.81
CA ALA A 38 3.17 -9.14 12.48
C ALA A 38 2.68 -10.57 12.29
N THR A 39 1.97 -10.82 11.22
CA THR A 39 1.62 -12.17 10.77
C THR A 39 2.18 -12.41 9.36
N TRP A 40 2.40 -13.67 9.05
CA TRP A 40 2.73 -14.13 7.71
C TRP A 40 1.98 -15.42 7.42
N THR A 41 1.37 -15.53 6.25
CA THR A 41 0.63 -16.71 5.83
C THR A 41 1.43 -17.49 4.79
N GLY A 42 1.73 -18.73 5.12
CA GLY A 42 2.50 -19.62 4.26
C GLY A 42 1.71 -20.11 3.04
N THR A 43 2.40 -20.78 2.13
CA THR A 43 1.79 -21.44 0.96
C THR A 43 0.83 -22.60 1.36
N ASP A 44 0.94 -23.06 2.60
CA ASP A 44 0.06 -24.04 3.23
C ASP A 44 -1.20 -23.39 3.87
N HIS A 45 -1.41 -22.10 3.64
CA HIS A 45 -2.47 -21.27 4.21
C HIS A 45 -2.48 -21.18 5.75
N LYS A 46 -1.37 -21.53 6.41
CA LYS A 46 -1.20 -21.31 7.85
C LYS A 46 -0.63 -19.94 8.12
N THR A 47 -1.23 -19.27 9.09
CA THR A 47 -0.77 -17.96 9.56
C THR A 47 0.19 -18.14 10.74
N HIS A 48 1.38 -17.58 10.62
CA HIS A 48 2.44 -17.63 11.61
C HIS A 48 2.62 -16.25 12.25
N PRO A 49 2.51 -16.13 13.58
CA PRO A 49 2.82 -14.88 14.26
C PRO A 49 4.34 -14.69 14.30
N LEU A 50 4.76 -13.53 13.86
CA LEU A 50 6.16 -13.13 13.77
C LEU A 50 6.42 -11.85 14.57
N ARG A 51 7.69 -11.59 14.86
CA ARG A 51 8.19 -10.30 15.27
C ARG A 51 9.26 -9.86 14.28
N LEU A 52 9.02 -8.73 13.63
CA LEU A 52 9.84 -8.23 12.53
C LEU A 52 10.57 -6.96 12.90
N LYS A 53 11.80 -6.82 12.41
CA LYS A 53 12.61 -5.60 12.54
C LYS A 53 13.54 -5.44 11.34
N PRO A 54 13.43 -4.37 10.54
CA PRO A 54 14.52 -3.94 9.69
C PRO A 54 15.74 -3.58 10.56
N THR A 55 16.88 -4.17 10.29
CA THR A 55 18.08 -3.99 11.10
C THR A 55 19.15 -3.17 10.39
N ARG A 56 19.13 -3.19 9.05
CA ARG A 56 20.12 -2.49 8.23
C ARG A 56 19.52 -2.16 6.88
N LEU A 57 19.85 -0.97 6.38
CA LEU A 57 19.67 -0.60 4.98
C LEU A 57 20.98 0.03 4.49
N ALA A 58 21.63 -0.61 3.55
CA ALA A 58 22.91 -0.18 3.01
C ALA A 58 22.78 0.22 1.54
N LEU A 59 23.48 1.29 1.14
CA LEU A 59 23.64 1.66 -0.25
C LEU A 59 24.61 0.66 -0.91
N GLY A 60 24.21 0.12 -2.05
CA GLY A 60 25.07 -0.72 -2.89
C GLY A 60 25.55 0.00 -4.15
N HIS A 61 26.33 -0.70 -4.94
CA HIS A 61 26.80 -0.24 -6.24
C HIS A 61 26.26 -1.15 -7.34
N PRO A 62 25.92 -0.63 -8.54
CA PRO A 62 25.49 -1.47 -9.66
C PRO A 62 26.48 -2.57 -10.04
N SER A 63 27.78 -2.32 -9.82
CA SER A 63 28.84 -3.34 -10.01
C SER A 63 28.71 -4.56 -9.12
N ASP A 64 28.10 -4.42 -7.94
CA ASP A 64 27.92 -5.52 -6.99
C ASP A 64 26.96 -6.58 -7.53
N LEU A 65 26.10 -6.17 -8.48
CA LEU A 65 25.09 -7.00 -9.13
C LEU A 65 25.55 -7.51 -10.51
N ALA A 66 26.83 -7.35 -10.88
CA ALA A 66 27.34 -7.75 -12.20
C ALA A 66 27.15 -9.25 -12.51
N HIS A 67 27.03 -10.09 -11.48
CA HIS A 67 26.81 -11.54 -11.59
C HIS A 67 25.32 -11.94 -11.52
N ILE A 68 24.43 -10.96 -11.35
CA ILE A 68 22.98 -11.16 -11.28
C ILE A 68 22.38 -10.68 -12.59
N ARG A 69 21.53 -11.50 -13.19
CA ARG A 69 20.77 -11.07 -14.36
C ARG A 69 19.67 -10.13 -13.91
N LEU A 70 19.84 -8.85 -14.20
CA LEU A 70 18.81 -7.84 -13.99
C LEU A 70 17.96 -7.68 -15.26
N ASP A 71 16.68 -7.43 -15.08
CA ASP A 71 15.78 -7.00 -16.14
C ASP A 71 16.20 -5.62 -16.65
N ASP A 72 15.84 -5.29 -17.90
CA ASP A 72 16.35 -4.09 -18.57
C ASP A 72 15.91 -2.78 -17.90
N ASP A 73 14.73 -2.77 -17.27
CA ASP A 73 14.16 -1.66 -16.52
C ASP A 73 14.91 -1.38 -15.19
N LEU A 74 15.60 -2.38 -14.64
CA LEU A 74 16.43 -2.23 -13.44
C LEU A 74 17.83 -1.70 -13.74
N LYS A 75 18.24 -1.73 -15.01
CA LYS A 75 19.54 -1.22 -15.43
C LYS A 75 19.61 0.30 -15.22
N GLY A 76 20.63 0.75 -14.53
CA GLY A 76 20.82 2.18 -14.21
C GLY A 76 20.14 2.65 -12.92
N MET A 77 19.38 1.79 -12.24
CA MET A 77 18.92 2.04 -10.89
C MET A 77 20.02 1.83 -9.86
N VAL A 78 19.77 2.26 -8.63
CA VAL A 78 20.69 2.18 -7.49
C VAL A 78 20.22 1.07 -6.54
N PRO A 79 21.06 0.06 -6.27
CA PRO A 79 20.70 -1.00 -5.34
C PRO A 79 20.81 -0.55 -3.88
N TYR A 80 19.89 -1.02 -3.06
CA TYR A 80 19.87 -0.89 -1.61
C TYR A 80 19.68 -2.28 -0.99
N TYR A 81 20.48 -2.60 0.02
CA TYR A 81 20.48 -3.87 0.73
C TYR A 81 19.73 -3.73 2.04
N LEU A 82 18.54 -4.30 2.12
CA LEU A 82 17.71 -4.32 3.31
C LEU A 82 17.92 -5.63 4.07
N THR A 83 18.46 -5.56 5.28
CA THR A 83 18.50 -6.71 6.20
C THR A 83 17.33 -6.62 7.18
N VAL A 84 16.55 -7.69 7.26
CA VAL A 84 15.43 -7.83 8.18
C VAL A 84 15.64 -8.99 9.10
N SER A 85 15.48 -8.78 10.40
CA SER A 85 15.41 -9.83 11.40
C SER A 85 13.95 -10.21 11.67
N TYR A 86 13.66 -11.51 11.75
CA TYR A 86 12.36 -12.00 12.16
C TYR A 86 12.45 -13.18 13.12
N THR A 87 11.54 -13.20 14.08
CA THR A 87 11.45 -14.20 15.15
C THR A 87 10.09 -14.88 15.04
N ASN A 88 10.06 -16.21 15.10
CA ASN A 88 8.82 -16.95 15.25
C ASN A 88 8.31 -16.79 16.69
N THR A 89 7.19 -16.09 16.87
CA THR A 89 6.54 -15.90 18.18
C THR A 89 5.41 -16.90 18.42
N GLY A 90 5.16 -17.79 17.47
CA GLY A 90 4.17 -18.86 17.56
C GLY A 90 4.62 -20.00 18.47
N LYS A 91 3.69 -20.94 18.69
CA LYS A 91 3.94 -22.14 19.49
C LYS A 91 4.43 -23.33 18.64
N GLU A 92 4.27 -23.23 17.33
CA GLU A 92 4.64 -24.26 16.37
C GLU A 92 5.84 -23.83 15.54
N THR A 93 6.57 -24.81 15.02
CA THR A 93 7.62 -24.53 14.03
C THR A 93 6.96 -24.00 12.76
N ALA A 94 7.45 -22.87 12.27
CA ALA A 94 7.01 -22.31 11.00
C ALA A 94 7.92 -22.81 9.88
N ASP A 95 7.33 -23.39 8.84
CA ASP A 95 8.01 -23.91 7.66
C ASP A 95 7.76 -23.02 6.44
N ASN A 96 8.68 -23.01 5.49
CA ASN A 96 8.62 -22.23 4.25
C ASN A 96 8.39 -20.72 4.48
N LEU A 97 9.07 -20.18 5.48
CA LEU A 97 9.02 -18.77 5.86
C LEU A 97 9.78 -17.91 4.84
N TYR A 98 9.03 -17.04 4.17
CA TYR A 98 9.56 -16.03 3.24
C TYR A 98 8.90 -14.66 3.48
N PRO A 99 8.85 -14.15 4.73
CA PRO A 99 8.17 -12.89 5.04
C PRO A 99 8.82 -11.69 4.36
N GLU A 100 10.08 -11.85 3.93
CA GLU A 100 10.81 -10.83 3.20
C GLU A 100 10.12 -10.37 1.91
N ARG A 101 9.28 -11.20 1.31
CA ARG A 101 8.54 -10.86 0.08
C ARG A 101 7.48 -9.77 0.31
N ASN A 102 7.08 -9.57 1.55
CA ASN A 102 6.08 -8.58 1.94
C ASN A 102 6.71 -7.24 2.31
N PHE A 103 8.05 -7.12 2.23
CA PHE A 103 8.73 -5.86 2.45
C PHE A 103 8.82 -5.02 1.18
N THR A 104 8.81 -3.71 1.37
CA THR A 104 9.03 -2.72 0.31
C THR A 104 9.92 -1.60 0.87
N VAL A 105 10.83 -1.11 0.05
CA VAL A 105 11.59 0.11 0.33
C VAL A 105 11.09 1.19 -0.60
N SER A 106 10.59 2.30 -0.06
CA SER A 106 10.09 3.42 -0.85
C SER A 106 11.09 4.58 -0.85
N GLY A 107 11.16 5.27 -1.98
CA GLY A 107 11.97 6.47 -2.15
C GLY A 107 11.39 7.72 -1.51
N THR A 108 12.14 8.82 -1.53
CA THR A 108 11.70 10.14 -1.04
C THR A 108 10.57 10.74 -1.88
N ASP A 109 10.36 10.23 -3.10
CA ASP A 109 9.24 10.56 -3.98
C ASP A 109 7.95 9.76 -3.64
N GLY A 110 8.05 8.83 -2.71
CA GLY A 110 6.95 7.95 -2.30
C GLY A 110 6.76 6.72 -3.19
N GLN A 111 7.57 6.56 -4.24
CA GLN A 111 7.49 5.37 -5.09
C GLN A 111 8.18 4.18 -4.46
N ALA A 112 7.58 3.01 -4.64
CA ALA A 112 8.16 1.74 -4.22
C ALA A 112 9.38 1.41 -5.08
N GLY A 113 10.46 0.96 -4.44
CA GLY A 113 11.59 0.35 -5.14
C GLY A 113 11.23 -1.05 -5.64
N GLU A 114 11.90 -1.47 -6.71
CA GLU A 114 11.75 -2.81 -7.27
C GLU A 114 12.58 -3.82 -6.48
N GLN A 115 11.95 -4.91 -6.07
CA GLN A 115 12.64 -6.00 -5.41
C GLN A 115 13.32 -6.89 -6.44
N VAL A 116 14.63 -7.12 -6.29
CA VAL A 116 15.37 -8.01 -7.20
C VAL A 116 15.11 -9.47 -6.81
N SER A 117 14.50 -10.22 -7.72
CA SER A 117 14.40 -11.67 -7.62
C SER A 117 15.74 -12.30 -8.02
N LEU A 118 16.37 -13.01 -7.07
CA LEU A 118 17.66 -13.60 -7.27
C LEU A 118 17.55 -14.93 -8.06
N PHE A 119 17.47 -14.84 -9.37
CA PHE A 119 17.69 -16.00 -10.23
C PHE A 119 19.19 -16.13 -10.50
N ARG A 120 19.80 -17.20 -9.99
CA ARG A 120 21.20 -17.51 -10.30
C ARG A 120 21.34 -17.75 -11.80
N SER A 121 22.08 -16.91 -12.46
CA SER A 121 22.42 -17.09 -13.89
C SER A 121 23.29 -18.32 -14.13
N ASN A 122 23.97 -18.83 -13.10
CA ASN A 122 24.78 -20.04 -13.16
C ASN A 122 24.54 -20.93 -11.91
N PRO A 123 23.75 -22.01 -12.03
CA PRO A 123 23.50 -22.94 -10.93
C PRO A 123 24.74 -23.71 -10.46
N LEU A 124 25.83 -23.68 -11.21
CA LEU A 124 27.12 -24.35 -10.89
C LEU A 124 28.11 -23.41 -10.19
N ALA A 125 27.80 -22.11 -10.06
CA ALA A 125 28.68 -21.18 -9.36
C ALA A 125 28.68 -21.48 -7.87
N THR A 126 29.90 -21.62 -7.31
CA THR A 126 30.12 -21.73 -5.88
C THR A 126 29.94 -20.35 -5.23
N GLY A 127 29.07 -20.25 -4.21
CA GLY A 127 28.79 -19.01 -3.48
C GLY A 127 27.36 -18.48 -3.75
N SER A 128 26.93 -17.51 -2.95
CA SER A 128 25.58 -16.92 -3.06
C SER A 128 25.42 -16.04 -4.30
N GLY A 129 26.52 -15.55 -4.87
CA GLY A 129 26.50 -14.51 -5.93
C GLY A 129 26.07 -13.15 -5.40
N LEU A 130 25.76 -13.06 -4.11
CA LEU A 130 25.31 -11.84 -3.45
C LEU A 130 26.53 -11.01 -3.00
N PRO A 131 26.40 -9.68 -2.98
CA PRO A 131 27.42 -8.81 -2.44
C PRO A 131 27.69 -9.10 -0.96
N PRO A 132 28.89 -8.83 -0.45
CA PRO A 132 29.27 -9.07 0.96
C PRO A 132 28.30 -8.45 1.96
N GLU A 133 27.67 -7.35 1.59
CA GLU A 133 26.72 -6.62 2.40
C GLU A 133 25.33 -7.28 2.47
N CYS A 134 25.09 -8.34 1.69
CA CYS A 134 23.78 -8.99 1.56
C CYS A 134 23.92 -10.53 1.55
N GLN A 135 24.63 -11.07 2.53
CA GLN A 135 24.92 -12.51 2.62
C GLN A 135 23.89 -13.29 3.45
N GLU A 136 23.04 -12.61 4.22
CA GLU A 136 22.05 -13.24 5.07
C GLU A 136 20.94 -13.87 4.22
N ALA A 137 20.92 -15.20 4.17
CA ALA A 137 19.97 -15.97 3.37
C ALA A 137 18.65 -16.30 4.08
N GLY A 138 18.57 -16.00 5.38
CA GLY A 138 17.43 -16.41 6.19
C GLY A 138 17.35 -17.93 6.43
N LYS A 139 16.36 -18.33 7.20
CA LYS A 139 16.01 -19.74 7.41
C LYS A 139 14.57 -19.94 6.97
N ALA A 140 14.34 -20.91 6.11
CA ALA A 140 13.00 -21.27 5.69
C ALA A 140 12.20 -22.01 6.77
N LYS A 141 12.87 -22.48 7.83
CA LYS A 141 12.27 -23.19 8.96
C LYS A 141 12.73 -22.58 10.27
N LEU A 142 11.79 -22.18 11.11
CA LEU A 142 12.06 -21.52 12.39
C LEU A 142 11.25 -22.18 13.52
N ALA A 143 11.95 -22.66 14.54
CA ALA A 143 11.33 -23.15 15.75
C ALA A 143 10.71 -21.99 16.57
N PRO A 144 9.80 -22.28 17.51
CA PRO A 144 9.27 -21.28 18.43
C PRO A 144 10.37 -20.51 19.15
N GLY A 145 10.32 -19.18 19.11
CA GLY A 145 11.31 -18.29 19.71
C GLY A 145 12.61 -18.12 18.92
N GLU A 146 12.81 -18.88 17.85
CA GLU A 146 14.02 -18.78 17.02
C GLU A 146 13.97 -17.51 16.16
N THR A 147 15.14 -16.90 15.97
CA THR A 147 15.32 -15.69 15.15
C THR A 147 16.28 -15.98 14.00
N THR A 148 16.01 -15.38 12.85
CA THR A 148 16.91 -15.36 11.70
C THR A 148 16.97 -13.96 11.10
N ALA A 149 17.93 -13.74 10.20
CA ALA A 149 18.00 -12.53 9.40
C ALA A 149 18.08 -12.89 7.92
N VAL A 150 17.48 -12.06 7.09
CA VAL A 150 17.51 -12.17 5.63
C VAL A 150 17.85 -10.82 5.04
N CYS A 151 18.67 -10.83 3.99
CA CYS A 151 18.94 -9.65 3.20
C CYS A 151 18.21 -9.71 1.86
N GLN A 152 17.67 -8.57 1.44
CA GLN A 152 17.03 -8.39 0.16
C GLN A 152 17.56 -7.16 -0.56
N ILE A 153 17.49 -7.20 -1.89
CA ILE A 153 17.95 -6.13 -2.77
C ILE A 153 16.74 -5.40 -3.32
N PHE A 154 16.73 -4.08 -3.12
CA PHE A 154 15.76 -3.17 -3.70
C PHE A 154 16.45 -2.18 -4.62
N MET A 155 15.88 -1.96 -5.80
CA MET A 155 16.37 -1.01 -6.77
C MET A 155 15.54 0.27 -6.69
N LEU A 156 16.21 1.41 -6.52
CA LEU A 156 15.56 2.73 -6.59
C LEU A 156 16.08 3.52 -7.79
N PRO A 157 15.28 4.39 -8.41
CA PRO A 157 15.74 5.28 -9.47
C PRO A 157 16.95 6.10 -9.03
N LYS A 158 17.85 6.39 -9.97
CA LYS A 158 19.00 7.24 -9.72
C LYS A 158 18.54 8.62 -9.20
N GLY A 159 19.12 9.06 -8.10
CA GLY A 159 18.76 10.33 -7.44
C GLY A 159 17.70 10.19 -6.34
N GLN A 160 17.00 9.08 -6.27
CA GLN A 160 16.10 8.80 -5.16
C GLN A 160 16.87 8.23 -3.97
N LYS A 161 16.46 8.66 -2.77
CA LYS A 161 16.97 8.11 -1.51
C LYS A 161 15.88 7.29 -0.85
N PRO A 162 16.21 6.15 -0.20
CA PRO A 162 15.22 5.41 0.54
C PRO A 162 14.71 6.24 1.70
N SER A 163 13.43 6.21 1.93
CA SER A 163 12.78 6.98 2.97
C SER A 163 12.06 6.12 3.99
N ILE A 164 11.49 5.02 3.53
CA ILE A 164 10.70 4.13 4.35
C ILE A 164 10.85 2.68 3.94
N VAL A 165 10.86 1.81 4.96
CA VAL A 165 10.64 0.38 4.85
C VAL A 165 9.21 0.09 5.29
N SER A 166 8.44 -0.59 4.48
CA SER A 166 7.11 -1.07 4.82
C SER A 166 7.04 -2.59 4.78
N TYR A 167 6.19 -3.17 5.60
CA TYR A 167 5.81 -4.59 5.57
C TYR A 167 4.29 -4.67 5.51
N LYS A 168 3.79 -5.36 4.52
CA LYS A 168 2.35 -5.64 4.42
C LYS A 168 2.06 -6.98 5.09
N ASP A 169 1.35 -6.92 6.22
CA ASP A 169 0.88 -8.09 6.94
C ASP A 169 -0.21 -8.80 6.14
N ASP A 170 -0.26 -10.11 6.21
CA ASP A 170 -1.32 -10.89 5.55
C ASP A 170 -2.70 -10.70 6.22
N GLY A 171 -2.73 -10.19 7.44
CA GLY A 171 -3.94 -9.70 8.12
C GLY A 171 -4.44 -8.35 7.60
N GLY A 172 -3.70 -7.69 6.70
CA GLY A 172 -4.05 -6.42 6.06
C GLY A 172 -3.40 -5.19 6.70
N ASP A 173 -2.77 -5.32 7.87
CA ASP A 173 -2.05 -4.22 8.53
C ASP A 173 -0.74 -3.90 7.79
N THR A 174 -0.37 -2.61 7.80
CA THR A 174 0.91 -2.18 7.24
C THR A 174 1.80 -1.66 8.36
N LEU A 175 2.95 -2.29 8.53
CA LEU A 175 4.00 -1.82 9.42
C LEU A 175 4.96 -0.92 8.67
N LEU A 176 5.37 0.18 9.29
CA LEU A 176 6.20 1.20 8.66
C LEU A 176 7.39 1.54 9.54
N TRP A 177 8.58 1.65 8.93
CA TRP A 177 9.80 2.14 9.56
C TRP A 177 10.41 3.27 8.75
N GLN A 178 10.65 4.40 9.41
CA GLN A 178 11.28 5.56 8.81
C GLN A 178 12.80 5.41 8.83
N ILE A 179 13.42 5.73 7.71
CA ILE A 179 14.88 5.72 7.59
C ILE A 179 15.40 7.05 8.12
N ALA A 180 16.39 7.01 9.02
CA ALA A 180 16.96 8.20 9.65
C ALA A 180 17.49 9.22 8.60
N GLY A 181 17.23 10.49 8.84
CA GLY A 181 17.70 11.59 7.98
C GLY A 181 16.81 11.91 6.76
N THR A 182 15.71 11.17 6.58
CA THR A 182 14.71 11.50 5.57
C THR A 182 13.48 12.10 6.25
N GLN A 183 13.32 13.41 6.16
CA GLN A 183 12.06 14.06 6.51
C GLN A 183 11.07 13.83 5.38
N THR A 184 10.26 12.81 5.48
CA THR A 184 9.12 12.62 4.60
C THR A 184 7.91 12.35 5.45
N GLY A 185 6.79 12.93 5.05
CA GLY A 185 5.50 12.49 5.59
C GLY A 185 5.39 10.96 5.48
N ALA A 186 4.52 10.36 6.29
CA ALA A 186 4.42 8.90 6.40
C ALA A 186 4.79 8.15 5.11
N ALA A 187 5.86 7.44 5.19
CA ALA A 187 6.22 6.15 4.65
C ALA A 187 5.83 5.77 3.23
N GLY A 188 6.45 6.33 2.23
CA GLY A 188 6.03 5.99 0.86
C GLY A 188 4.60 6.46 0.56
N VAL A 189 3.99 7.15 1.51
CA VAL A 189 2.69 7.78 1.38
C VAL A 189 2.90 9.27 1.29
N LEU A 190 2.67 9.81 0.11
CA LEU A 190 2.74 11.25 -0.13
C LEU A 190 1.65 11.97 0.67
N PRO A 191 1.85 13.23 1.06
CA PRO A 191 0.77 14.06 1.56
C PRO A 191 -0.41 14.07 0.57
N ALA A 192 -1.64 14.17 1.07
CA ALA A 192 -2.80 14.43 0.23
C ALA A 192 -2.51 15.63 -0.69
N HIS A 193 -2.98 15.61 -1.90
CA HIS A 193 -2.83 16.68 -2.91
C HIS A 193 -1.39 16.93 -3.45
N LYS A 194 -0.37 16.16 -3.04
CA LYS A 194 0.97 16.29 -3.61
C LYS A 194 1.00 15.68 -5.01
N PRO A 195 1.39 16.43 -6.06
CA PRO A 195 1.59 15.84 -7.39
C PRO A 195 2.70 14.78 -7.37
N ALA A 196 2.50 13.71 -8.16
CA ALA A 196 3.52 12.68 -8.36
C ALA A 196 3.46 12.10 -9.77
N ASP A 197 4.64 11.80 -10.30
CA ASP A 197 4.75 11.12 -11.58
C ASP A 197 4.28 9.67 -11.44
N ALA A 198 3.50 9.23 -12.43
CA ALA A 198 2.99 7.88 -12.51
C ALA A 198 3.06 7.37 -13.95
N VAL A 199 3.12 6.06 -14.09
CA VAL A 199 3.17 5.37 -15.38
C VAL A 199 1.95 4.48 -15.54
N THR A 200 1.35 4.49 -16.70
CA THR A 200 0.22 3.65 -17.07
C THR A 200 0.34 3.16 -18.50
N THR A 201 -0.50 2.23 -18.91
CA THR A 201 -0.65 1.81 -20.31
C THR A 201 -1.96 2.35 -20.88
N ASP A 202 -1.93 2.78 -22.13
CA ASP A 202 -3.15 3.14 -22.88
C ASP A 202 -3.82 1.88 -23.47
N SER A 203 -4.94 2.08 -24.17
CA SER A 203 -5.69 1.02 -24.86
C SER A 203 -4.85 0.27 -25.92
N ASP A 204 -3.83 0.92 -26.46
CA ASP A 204 -2.91 0.34 -27.44
C ASP A 204 -1.69 -0.33 -26.79
N ARG A 205 -1.68 -0.45 -25.46
CA ARG A 205 -0.58 -0.97 -24.64
C ARG A 205 0.72 -0.17 -24.75
N ARG A 206 0.61 1.12 -25.08
CA ARG A 206 1.76 2.03 -25.06
C ARG A 206 1.93 2.60 -23.67
N THR A 207 3.16 2.67 -23.20
CA THR A 207 3.50 3.29 -21.92
C THR A 207 3.23 4.79 -21.97
N ALA A 208 2.45 5.28 -21.02
CA ALA A 208 2.08 6.67 -20.85
C ALA A 208 2.57 7.20 -19.50
N THR A 209 3.09 8.40 -19.49
CA THR A 209 3.47 9.10 -18.26
C THR A 209 2.48 10.20 -17.93
N VAL A 210 2.10 10.28 -16.67
CA VAL A 210 1.16 11.29 -16.16
C VAL A 210 1.65 11.87 -14.84
N LEU A 211 1.34 13.14 -14.59
CA LEU A 211 1.47 13.74 -13.27
C LEU A 211 0.10 13.64 -12.58
N ALA A 212 -0.02 12.75 -11.61
CA ALA A 212 -1.27 12.51 -10.87
C ALA A 212 -1.31 13.38 -9.61
N THR A 213 -2.45 14.04 -9.37
CA THR A 213 -2.67 14.92 -8.20
C THR A 213 -4.04 14.63 -7.60
N PRO A 214 -4.13 13.94 -6.46
CA PRO A 214 -5.40 13.80 -5.75
C PRO A 214 -5.95 15.17 -5.34
N LYS A 215 -7.21 15.44 -5.65
CA LYS A 215 -7.87 16.72 -5.31
C LYS A 215 -8.75 16.59 -4.09
N SER A 216 -9.50 15.49 -3.97
CA SER A 216 -10.35 15.26 -2.81
C SER A 216 -10.72 13.79 -2.64
N VAL A 217 -10.95 13.40 -1.40
CA VAL A 217 -11.68 12.18 -1.02
C VAL A 217 -12.84 12.62 -0.14
N ARG A 218 -14.07 12.57 -0.64
CA ARG A 218 -15.25 13.06 0.08
C ARG A 218 -16.18 11.92 0.46
N THR A 219 -16.72 11.96 1.67
CA THR A 219 -17.76 11.02 2.09
C THR A 219 -19.04 11.35 1.36
N GLY A 220 -19.67 10.35 0.77
CA GLY A 220 -20.97 10.44 0.10
C GLY A 220 -22.09 9.81 0.90
N SER A 221 -23.28 9.79 0.31
CA SER A 221 -24.48 9.18 0.86
C SER A 221 -25.04 8.12 -0.09
N LEU A 222 -25.64 7.07 0.45
CA LEU A 222 -26.40 6.12 -0.37
C LEU A 222 -27.58 6.77 -1.07
N ALA A 223 -28.09 7.90 -0.54
CA ALA A 223 -29.14 8.69 -1.21
C ALA A 223 -28.66 9.25 -2.55
N ASP A 224 -27.37 9.60 -2.68
CA ASP A 224 -26.78 10.09 -3.93
C ASP A 224 -26.79 9.03 -5.03
N LEU A 225 -26.82 7.76 -4.62
CA LEU A 225 -26.82 6.57 -5.48
C LEU A 225 -28.21 5.94 -5.65
N SER A 226 -29.28 6.61 -5.20
CA SER A 226 -30.65 6.06 -5.13
C SER A 226 -31.23 5.64 -6.49
N ARG A 227 -30.72 6.20 -7.58
CA ARG A 227 -31.13 5.85 -8.96
C ARG A 227 -30.46 4.59 -9.52
N PHE A 228 -29.44 4.06 -8.82
CA PHE A 228 -28.73 2.85 -9.22
C PHE A 228 -29.24 1.66 -8.42
N ASP A 229 -29.29 0.50 -9.07
CA ASP A 229 -29.69 -0.72 -8.39
C ASP A 229 -28.52 -1.32 -7.60
N LEU A 230 -28.41 -0.93 -6.33
CA LEU A 230 -27.39 -1.40 -5.42
C LEU A 230 -27.80 -2.74 -4.80
N SER A 231 -26.87 -3.68 -4.73
CA SER A 231 -27.05 -4.94 -4.01
C SER A 231 -27.27 -4.72 -2.50
N ALA A 232 -27.81 -5.72 -1.81
CA ALA A 232 -27.98 -5.67 -0.36
C ALA A 232 -26.66 -5.46 0.39
N GLU A 233 -25.54 -6.00 -0.12
CA GLU A 233 -24.22 -5.82 0.47
C GLU A 233 -23.70 -4.39 0.22
N GLN A 234 -23.87 -3.85 -0.98
CA GLN A 234 -23.47 -2.47 -1.28
C GLN A 234 -24.22 -1.44 -0.43
N LYS A 235 -25.49 -1.69 -0.10
CA LYS A 235 -26.30 -0.84 0.78
C LYS A 235 -25.82 -0.78 2.24
N LYS A 236 -24.88 -1.67 2.64
CA LYS A 236 -24.25 -1.64 3.96
C LYS A 236 -22.97 -0.78 3.99
N LEU A 237 -22.48 -0.35 2.84
CA LEU A 237 -21.23 0.39 2.68
C LEU A 237 -21.47 1.90 2.64
N VAL A 238 -20.39 2.66 2.74
CA VAL A 238 -20.37 4.12 2.62
C VAL A 238 -19.66 4.47 1.32
N PRO A 239 -20.28 5.27 0.43
CA PRO A 239 -19.63 5.75 -0.78
C PRO A 239 -18.61 6.86 -0.46
N TYR A 240 -17.48 6.83 -1.15
CA TYR A 240 -16.45 7.88 -1.15
C TYR A 240 -16.20 8.33 -2.57
N TYR A 241 -16.24 9.65 -2.79
CA TYR A 241 -15.97 10.28 -4.07
C TYR A 241 -14.51 10.68 -4.13
N VAL A 242 -13.75 10.01 -4.99
CA VAL A 242 -12.32 10.24 -5.17
C VAL A 242 -12.10 11.01 -6.45
N THR A 243 -11.56 12.22 -6.32
CA THR A 243 -11.24 13.11 -7.45
C THR A 243 -9.74 13.25 -7.61
N VAL A 244 -9.25 12.95 -8.82
CA VAL A 244 -7.82 13.08 -9.16
C VAL A 244 -7.70 13.87 -10.47
N GLU A 245 -6.74 14.80 -10.49
CA GLU A 245 -6.31 15.48 -11.71
C GLU A 245 -5.10 14.77 -12.28
N TYR A 246 -5.11 14.48 -13.57
CA TYR A 246 -4.03 13.91 -14.32
C TYR A 246 -3.57 14.88 -15.41
N ARG A 247 -2.30 15.24 -15.40
CA ARG A 247 -1.67 15.95 -16.49
C ARG A 247 -0.90 14.95 -17.34
N ASN A 248 -1.18 14.91 -18.63
CA ASN A 248 -0.42 14.10 -19.57
C ASN A 248 0.98 14.67 -19.75
N THR A 249 1.98 13.98 -19.25
CA THR A 249 3.42 14.35 -19.39
C THR A 249 4.10 13.56 -20.50
N GLY A 250 3.37 12.66 -21.19
CA GLY A 250 3.82 11.89 -22.32
C GLY A 250 3.78 12.66 -23.64
N THR A 251 3.96 11.93 -24.73
CA THR A 251 4.12 12.49 -26.08
C THR A 251 2.93 12.26 -27.02
N TYR A 252 1.88 11.55 -26.57
CA TYR A 252 0.69 11.23 -27.35
C TYR A 252 -0.60 11.42 -26.55
N ASP A 253 -1.72 11.48 -27.24
CA ASP A 253 -3.04 11.68 -26.66
C ASP A 253 -3.46 10.46 -25.83
N LEU A 254 -3.98 10.68 -24.61
CA LEU A 254 -4.42 9.64 -23.69
C LEU A 254 -5.95 9.57 -23.62
N LEU A 255 -6.47 8.35 -23.53
CA LEU A 255 -7.87 8.14 -23.17
C LEU A 255 -8.06 8.45 -21.68
N PRO A 256 -9.05 9.27 -21.31
CA PRO A 256 -9.33 9.60 -19.91
C PRO A 256 -10.08 8.46 -19.20
N SER A 257 -9.32 7.50 -18.69
CA SER A 257 -9.80 6.38 -17.86
C SER A 257 -8.75 6.00 -16.82
N LEU A 258 -7.99 6.99 -16.36
CA LEU A 258 -6.81 6.81 -15.54
C LEU A 258 -7.16 6.35 -14.13
N ASN A 259 -8.35 6.70 -13.63
CA ASN A 259 -8.85 6.24 -12.33
C ASN A 259 -9.10 4.73 -12.25
N ASP A 260 -9.00 3.98 -13.36
CA ASP A 260 -9.05 2.52 -13.34
C ASP A 260 -7.90 1.90 -12.55
N ASN A 261 -6.78 2.62 -12.46
CA ASN A 261 -5.60 2.23 -11.70
C ASN A 261 -5.65 2.66 -10.23
N LEU A 262 -6.72 3.31 -9.76
CA LEU A 262 -6.84 3.74 -8.37
C LEU A 262 -7.37 2.63 -7.46
N VAL A 263 -6.74 2.54 -6.30
CA VAL A 263 -7.17 1.70 -5.17
C VAL A 263 -7.29 2.59 -3.94
N LEU A 264 -8.46 2.62 -3.35
CA LEU A 264 -8.68 3.26 -2.05
C LEU A 264 -8.52 2.22 -0.96
N THR A 265 -7.66 2.50 0.02
CA THR A 265 -7.42 1.62 1.17
C THR A 265 -8.01 2.27 2.42
N SER A 266 -8.79 1.51 3.16
CA SER A 266 -9.39 1.94 4.42
C SER A 266 -8.39 1.92 5.58
N ALA A 267 -8.79 2.45 6.73
CA ALA A 267 -7.98 2.43 7.96
C ALA A 267 -7.71 1.01 8.47
N SER A 268 -8.60 0.04 8.22
CA SER A 268 -8.39 -1.37 8.53
C SER A 268 -7.51 -2.10 7.50
N GLY A 269 -7.10 -1.43 6.41
CA GLY A 269 -6.30 -2.03 5.33
C GLY A 269 -7.12 -2.66 4.20
N GLN A 270 -8.45 -2.58 4.24
CA GLN A 270 -9.27 -3.10 3.14
C GLN A 270 -9.07 -2.27 1.87
N GLN A 271 -8.73 -2.94 0.79
CA GLN A 271 -8.50 -2.33 -0.52
C GLN A 271 -9.75 -2.45 -1.39
N VAL A 272 -10.19 -1.34 -1.95
CA VAL A 272 -11.35 -1.29 -2.85
C VAL A 272 -11.00 -0.52 -4.12
N ARG A 273 -11.47 -1.04 -5.25
CA ARG A 273 -11.42 -0.37 -6.55
C ARG A 273 -12.69 0.47 -6.74
N LYS A 274 -12.71 1.27 -7.80
CA LYS A 274 -13.90 2.04 -8.18
C LYS A 274 -15.12 1.12 -8.36
N MET A 275 -16.26 1.60 -7.94
CA MET A 275 -17.54 0.97 -8.24
C MET A 275 -17.93 1.26 -9.70
N LEU A 276 -18.31 0.23 -10.43
CA LEU A 276 -18.84 0.40 -11.77
C LEU A 276 -20.35 0.72 -11.67
N LEU A 277 -20.70 1.91 -12.08
CA LEU A 277 -22.10 2.34 -12.23
C LEU A 277 -22.45 2.37 -13.73
N LEU A 278 -23.48 1.64 -14.11
CA LEU A 278 -24.03 1.70 -15.47
C LEU A 278 -25.11 2.77 -15.51
N ASP A 279 -24.79 3.92 -16.12
CA ASP A 279 -25.71 5.02 -16.33
C ASP A 279 -25.82 5.32 -17.83
N ILE A 280 -26.69 4.60 -18.51
CA ILE A 280 -26.86 4.74 -19.96
C ILE A 280 -27.73 5.99 -20.22
N GLY A 281 -27.07 7.11 -20.57
CA GLY A 281 -27.72 8.37 -20.93
C GLY A 281 -28.30 9.15 -19.75
N GLY A 282 -27.92 8.84 -18.53
CA GLY A 282 -28.33 9.58 -17.35
C GLY A 282 -27.31 10.69 -16.93
N PRO A 283 -27.71 11.57 -15.99
CA PRO A 283 -26.87 12.71 -15.56
C PRO A 283 -25.71 12.37 -14.65
N GLY A 284 -25.35 11.07 -14.50
CA GLY A 284 -24.30 10.66 -13.56
C GLY A 284 -24.65 10.88 -12.09
N VAL A 285 -23.68 10.94 -11.23
CA VAL A 285 -23.80 11.27 -9.81
C VAL A 285 -23.37 12.73 -9.64
N PRO A 286 -24.23 13.66 -9.19
CA PRO A 286 -23.92 15.10 -9.14
C PRO A 286 -22.65 15.41 -8.33
N GLN A 287 -22.34 14.62 -7.30
CA GLN A 287 -21.15 14.77 -6.45
C GLN A 287 -19.88 14.25 -7.12
N CYS A 288 -20.02 13.49 -8.20
CA CYS A 288 -18.94 12.89 -8.99
C CYS A 288 -19.31 12.96 -10.48
N PRO A 289 -19.50 14.20 -11.01
CA PRO A 289 -19.91 14.39 -12.40
C PRO A 289 -18.81 13.91 -13.33
N ASP A 290 -19.20 13.43 -14.50
CA ASP A 290 -18.34 13.08 -15.63
C ASP A 290 -17.11 12.24 -15.24
N ALA A 291 -17.40 11.02 -14.79
CA ALA A 291 -16.36 10.07 -14.39
C ALA A 291 -15.32 9.80 -15.50
N VAL A 292 -15.70 9.99 -16.78
CA VAL A 292 -14.81 9.87 -17.94
C VAL A 292 -15.13 11.02 -18.91
N PRO A 293 -14.24 12.01 -19.06
CA PRO A 293 -14.40 13.07 -20.03
C PRO A 293 -14.42 12.53 -21.48
N ASP A 294 -15.23 13.11 -22.32
CA ASP A 294 -15.42 12.66 -23.73
C ASP A 294 -14.23 12.93 -24.65
N LYS A 295 -13.20 13.60 -24.15
CA LYS A 295 -12.09 14.08 -25.01
C LYS A 295 -10.77 13.47 -24.59
N MET A 296 -9.98 13.07 -25.61
CA MET A 296 -8.58 12.66 -25.41
C MET A 296 -7.77 13.76 -24.72
N VAL A 297 -6.90 13.37 -23.82
CA VAL A 297 -6.01 14.26 -23.06
C VAL A 297 -4.70 14.43 -23.83
N LYS A 298 -4.54 15.58 -24.48
CA LYS A 298 -3.35 15.89 -25.27
C LYS A 298 -2.09 16.03 -24.39
N PRO A 299 -0.89 15.82 -24.95
CA PRO A 299 0.37 16.14 -24.27
C PRO A 299 0.34 17.53 -23.64
N GLY A 300 0.71 17.62 -22.37
CA GLY A 300 0.68 18.85 -21.57
C GLY A 300 -0.69 19.27 -21.02
N ALA A 301 -1.79 18.69 -21.51
CA ALA A 301 -3.13 18.97 -21.00
C ALA A 301 -3.44 18.17 -19.72
N SER A 302 -4.44 18.65 -18.97
CA SER A 302 -4.94 17.99 -17.78
C SER A 302 -6.39 17.53 -17.95
N VAL A 303 -6.75 16.47 -17.23
CA VAL A 303 -8.10 16.00 -17.04
C VAL A 303 -8.36 15.75 -15.56
N THR A 304 -9.57 16.01 -15.10
CA THR A 304 -9.99 15.66 -13.74
C THR A 304 -11.03 14.56 -13.83
N GLU A 305 -10.75 13.47 -13.15
CA GLU A 305 -11.63 12.30 -13.10
C GLU A 305 -12.14 12.12 -11.67
N CYS A 306 -13.42 11.73 -11.56
CA CYS A 306 -14.03 11.34 -10.30
C CYS A 306 -14.51 9.89 -10.36
N THR A 307 -14.30 9.15 -9.28
CA THR A 307 -14.76 7.76 -9.14
C THR A 307 -15.33 7.50 -7.76
N ILE A 308 -16.21 6.51 -7.68
CA ILE A 308 -16.91 6.14 -6.46
C ILE A 308 -16.32 4.85 -5.92
N HIS A 309 -15.92 4.87 -4.66
CA HIS A 309 -15.40 3.71 -3.93
C HIS A 309 -16.29 3.43 -2.72
N MET A 310 -16.52 2.16 -2.40
CA MET A 310 -17.41 1.75 -1.32
C MET A 310 -16.60 1.11 -0.19
N LEU A 311 -16.61 1.72 0.99
CA LEU A 311 -15.93 1.18 2.18
C LEU A 311 -16.93 0.77 3.26
N PRO A 312 -16.57 -0.14 4.18
CA PRO A 312 -17.39 -0.49 5.32
C PRO A 312 -17.73 0.73 6.20
N LYS A 313 -18.92 0.72 6.76
CA LYS A 313 -19.33 1.76 7.70
C LYS A 313 -18.43 1.75 8.93
N GLY A 314 -17.86 2.90 9.27
CA GLY A 314 -16.95 3.06 10.40
C GLY A 314 -15.48 2.78 10.08
N ASP A 315 -15.16 2.44 8.83
CA ASP A 315 -13.80 2.19 8.35
C ASP A 315 -13.41 3.26 7.31
N PRO A 316 -12.91 4.43 7.74
CA PRO A 316 -12.65 5.57 6.85
C PRO A 316 -11.47 5.31 5.92
N PRO A 317 -11.35 6.08 4.81
CA PRO A 317 -10.19 5.99 3.93
C PRO A 317 -8.90 6.39 4.65
N ALA A 318 -7.82 5.68 4.38
CA ALA A 318 -6.49 5.94 4.92
C ALA A 318 -5.48 6.30 3.84
N SER A 319 -5.52 5.64 2.68
CA SER A 319 -4.62 5.94 1.57
C SER A 319 -5.29 5.73 0.21
N LEU A 320 -4.80 6.47 -0.79
CA LEU A 320 -5.16 6.34 -2.19
C LEU A 320 -3.91 5.93 -2.95
N THR A 321 -3.97 4.82 -3.69
CA THR A 321 -2.84 4.31 -4.46
C THR A 321 -3.18 4.30 -5.95
N PHE A 322 -2.35 4.93 -6.77
CA PHE A 322 -2.32 4.70 -8.20
C PHE A 322 -1.36 3.55 -8.47
N GLN A 323 -1.86 2.42 -8.92
CA GLN A 323 -1.03 1.20 -9.04
C GLN A 323 -0.06 1.25 -10.23
N GLY A 324 -0.41 2.05 -11.22
CA GLY A 324 0.34 2.05 -12.48
C GLY A 324 0.13 0.76 -13.29
N ASP A 325 0.55 0.80 -14.53
CA ASP A 325 0.52 -0.34 -15.46
C ASP A 325 1.56 -0.12 -16.56
N GLY A 326 2.19 -1.21 -17.03
CA GLY A 326 3.21 -1.18 -18.07
C GLY A 326 4.64 -1.12 -17.57
N ASP A 327 5.58 -1.04 -18.51
CA ASP A 327 7.01 -1.08 -18.23
C ASP A 327 7.45 0.12 -17.39
N GLY A 328 8.12 -0.15 -16.27
CA GLY A 328 8.58 0.88 -15.34
C GLY A 328 7.48 1.47 -14.45
N ALA A 329 6.24 0.96 -14.51
CA ALA A 329 5.16 1.39 -13.64
C ALA A 329 5.44 1.03 -12.18
N ARG A 330 5.18 1.98 -11.27
CA ARG A 330 5.31 1.80 -9.83
C ARG A 330 4.11 2.36 -9.12
N PRO A 331 3.67 1.71 -8.03
CA PRO A 331 2.61 2.26 -7.23
C PRO A 331 3.01 3.60 -6.61
N VAL A 332 2.13 4.59 -6.72
CA VAL A 332 2.24 5.86 -6.03
C VAL A 332 1.10 5.95 -5.04
N THR A 333 1.41 6.20 -3.78
CA THR A 333 0.41 6.22 -2.71
C THR A 333 0.38 7.58 -2.03
N TRP A 334 -0.82 8.10 -1.80
CA TRP A 334 -1.08 9.33 -1.05
C TRP A 334 -1.89 9.04 0.21
N ARG A 335 -1.74 9.89 1.21
CA ARG A 335 -2.65 9.90 2.36
C ARG A 335 -4.04 10.30 1.85
N ALA A 336 -5.04 9.51 2.19
CA ALA A 336 -6.44 9.85 1.96
C ALA A 336 -7.05 10.29 3.28
N THR A 337 -7.23 11.61 3.46
CA THR A 337 -8.09 12.15 4.52
C THR A 337 -9.43 12.44 3.87
N ALA A 338 -10.50 11.81 4.36
CA ALA A 338 -11.83 12.20 3.94
C ALA A 338 -12.10 13.61 4.43
N ASP A 339 -12.35 14.54 3.51
CA ASP A 339 -12.91 15.83 3.88
C ASP A 339 -14.29 15.56 4.49
N PRO A 340 -14.58 16.05 5.71
CA PRO A 340 -15.94 16.02 6.23
C PRO A 340 -16.81 16.74 5.21
N GLY A 341 -17.84 16.07 4.71
CA GLY A 341 -18.71 16.58 3.64
C GLY A 341 -19.16 18.03 3.92
N ALA A 342 -19.04 18.87 2.89
CA ALA A 342 -19.57 20.22 2.91
C ALA A 342 -21.09 20.20 2.84
#